data_6412f6e0923a64c0497ffe36437566d4
#
_entry.id   6412f6e0923a64c0497ffe36437566d4
#
_cell.length_a   1.000
_cell.length_b   1.000
_cell.length_c   1.000
_cell.angle_alpha   90.00
_cell.angle_beta   90.00
_cell.angle_gamma   90.00
#
_symmetry.space_group_name_H-M   'P 1'
#
loop_
_entity.id
_entity.type
_entity.pdbx_description
1 polymer ?
#
loop_
_entity_poly.entity_id
_entity_poly.type
_entity_poly.pdbx_seq_one_letter_code
_entity_poly.pdbx_strand_id
1 'polypeptide(L)'
;MSIWSDIEDRSSGETVRKEDELLTKEEILFLQACTLLPFKIGSFSSIDDLLEKLGVCIQIAPGIKNHVVPSELLQERDYWEKERKKWKEDSPEYKEISDTLEKLYEEECAWKTFPIRGEYLREDKIIKLYPKEMREECESDGGKTPGLSMYSLLVSTLAHESMHAYFDRTVCRSLPYVGRVEEPLAEFGMLLYLYETNQKYIFNWARNDVRSKLTYYRYGDALMSLHLATADTNGDSLTRSDLERYKRPVF
;
A
#
# COMPACT_ATOMS: atom_id res chain seq x y z
N MET A 1 0.42 25.95 1.44
CA MET A 1 0.94 25.35 2.70
C MET A 1 1.88 24.23 2.26
N SER A 2 3.09 24.16 2.84
CA SER A 2 3.98 23.03 2.53
C SER A 2 3.33 21.73 3.00
N ILE A 3 3.37 20.66 2.21
CA ILE A 3 2.90 19.31 2.60
C ILE A 3 3.69 18.78 3.81
N TRP A 4 4.82 19.44 4.16
CA TRP A 4 5.74 19.11 5.24
C TRP A 4 5.62 20.04 6.46
N SER A 5 4.62 20.95 6.50
CA SER A 5 4.52 21.99 7.54
C SER A 5 4.46 21.45 8.98
N ASP A 6 3.83 20.30 9.17
CA ASP A 6 3.67 19.70 10.50
C ASP A 6 4.93 19.01 11.02
N ILE A 7 5.92 18.78 10.17
CA ILE A 7 7.21 18.17 10.55
C ILE A 7 8.17 19.25 11.07
N GLU A 8 8.15 20.45 10.49
CA GLU A 8 9.06 21.55 10.84
C GLU A 8 8.68 22.25 12.15
N ASP A 9 7.37 22.45 12.41
CA ASP A 9 6.88 23.18 13.60
C ASP A 9 7.04 22.41 14.92
N ARG A 10 7.17 21.08 14.87
CA ARG A 10 7.30 20.24 16.07
C ARG A 10 8.73 20.08 16.58
N SER A 11 9.71 20.53 15.84
CA SER A 11 11.13 20.53 16.27
C SER A 11 11.46 21.60 17.30
N SER A 12 10.53 22.55 17.56
CA SER A 12 10.75 23.69 18.46
C SER A 12 9.99 23.66 19.80
N GLY A 13 9.18 22.62 20.07
CA GLY A 13 8.37 22.52 21.31
C GLY A 13 8.82 21.37 22.22
N GLU A 14 9.31 21.73 23.42
CA GLU A 14 9.65 20.82 24.50
C GLU A 14 8.53 19.84 24.83
N THR A 15 8.60 18.65 24.28
CA THR A 15 8.06 17.44 24.90
C THR A 15 9.06 16.33 24.65
N VAL A 16 9.62 15.78 25.71
CA VAL A 16 10.52 14.61 25.69
C VAL A 16 9.80 13.45 25.00
N ARG A 17 9.85 13.43 23.67
CA ARG A 17 9.51 12.26 22.87
C ARG A 17 10.79 11.45 22.78
N LYS A 18 10.70 10.16 23.03
CA LYS A 18 11.82 9.25 22.80
C LYS A 18 12.27 9.45 21.36
N GLU A 19 13.53 9.78 21.18
CA GLU A 19 14.17 10.06 19.87
C GLU A 19 13.94 8.94 18.85
N ASP A 20 13.64 7.72 19.33
CA ASP A 20 13.41 6.52 18.54
C ASP A 20 12.06 6.47 17.78
N GLU A 21 11.14 7.40 18.06
CA GLU A 21 9.79 7.41 17.46
C GLU A 21 9.66 8.31 16.23
N LEU A 22 10.65 9.15 15.96
CA LEU A 22 10.62 10.14 14.87
C LEU A 22 11.61 9.78 13.76
N LEU A 23 11.38 10.39 12.60
CA LEU A 23 12.35 10.33 11.49
C LEU A 23 13.57 11.17 11.81
N THR A 24 14.74 10.69 11.41
CA THR A 24 15.97 11.48 11.41
C THR A 24 15.90 12.57 10.34
N LYS A 25 16.75 13.59 10.47
CA LYS A 25 16.84 14.66 9.48
C LYS A 25 17.18 14.12 8.09
N GLU A 26 18.05 13.13 8.02
CA GLU A 26 18.45 12.46 6.77
C GLU A 26 17.28 11.72 6.12
N GLU A 27 16.46 11.03 6.91
CA GLU A 27 15.28 10.33 6.43
C GLU A 27 14.23 11.30 5.88
N ILE A 28 14.02 12.43 6.56
CA ILE A 28 13.12 13.49 6.09
C ILE A 28 13.62 14.09 4.76
N LEU A 29 14.89 14.46 4.68
CA LEU A 29 15.48 15.00 3.46
C LEU A 29 15.41 13.99 2.31
N PHE A 30 15.62 12.72 2.59
CA PHE A 30 15.51 11.66 1.60
C PHE A 30 14.06 11.55 1.08
N LEU A 31 13.06 11.53 1.96
CA LEU A 31 11.65 11.51 1.55
C LEU A 31 11.29 12.73 0.71
N GLN A 32 11.67 13.92 1.14
CA GLN A 32 11.45 15.16 0.39
C GLN A 32 12.06 15.10 -1.01
N ALA A 33 13.30 14.62 -1.12
CA ALA A 33 13.95 14.42 -2.41
C ALA A 33 13.20 13.41 -3.30
N CYS A 34 12.71 12.30 -2.72
CA CYS A 34 11.95 11.31 -3.45
C CYS A 34 10.62 11.85 -3.95
N THR A 35 9.86 12.61 -3.15
CA THR A 35 8.56 13.16 -3.60
C THR A 35 8.67 14.14 -4.76
N LEU A 36 9.82 14.79 -4.90
CA LEU A 36 10.12 15.72 -6.00
C LEU A 36 10.60 15.04 -7.30
N LEU A 37 10.87 13.73 -7.27
CA LEU A 37 11.30 13.01 -8.48
C LEU A 37 10.22 13.08 -9.56
N PRO A 38 10.61 13.30 -10.84
CA PRO A 38 9.67 13.33 -11.96
C PRO A 38 8.91 12.01 -12.06
N PHE A 39 7.60 12.09 -11.89
CA PHE A 39 6.69 10.96 -12.00
C PHE A 39 5.34 11.45 -12.50
N LYS A 40 4.95 11.03 -13.70
CA LYS A 40 3.72 11.48 -14.32
C LYS A 40 2.56 10.55 -14.03
N ILE A 41 1.59 11.02 -13.26
CA ILE A 41 0.32 10.32 -13.03
C ILE A 41 -0.86 11.25 -13.31
N GLY A 42 -1.67 10.93 -14.32
CA GLY A 42 -2.73 11.83 -14.78
C GLY A 42 -2.18 13.21 -15.17
N SER A 43 -2.61 14.25 -14.46
CA SER A 43 -2.15 15.63 -14.66
C SER A 43 -1.01 16.07 -13.72
N PHE A 44 -0.54 15.16 -12.86
CA PHE A 44 0.49 15.46 -11.85
C PHE A 44 1.87 15.06 -12.37
N SER A 45 2.88 15.82 -11.97
CA SER A 45 4.27 15.68 -12.45
C SER A 45 5.22 15.03 -11.43
N SER A 46 4.80 14.89 -10.18
CA SER A 46 5.51 14.26 -9.07
C SER A 46 4.53 13.88 -7.96
N ILE A 47 4.97 13.14 -6.96
CA ILE A 47 4.17 12.90 -5.74
C ILE A 47 3.92 14.22 -4.99
N ASP A 48 4.93 15.09 -4.91
CA ASP A 48 4.78 16.40 -4.26
C ASP A 48 3.70 17.25 -4.93
N ASP A 49 3.74 17.38 -6.26
CA ASP A 49 2.73 18.09 -7.07
C ASP A 49 1.31 17.49 -6.87
N LEU A 50 1.22 16.15 -6.75
CA LEU A 50 -0.03 15.46 -6.49
C LEU A 50 -0.57 15.83 -5.10
N LEU A 51 0.22 15.67 -4.05
CA LEU A 51 -0.22 15.91 -2.69
C LEU A 51 -0.57 17.38 -2.46
N GLU A 52 0.23 18.31 -2.99
CA GLU A 52 -0.04 19.75 -2.91
C GLU A 52 -1.38 20.10 -3.57
N LYS A 53 -1.61 19.67 -4.81
CA LYS A 53 -2.84 19.97 -5.56
C LYS A 53 -4.07 19.31 -4.96
N LEU A 54 -3.94 18.16 -4.32
CA LEU A 54 -5.04 17.49 -3.61
C LEU A 54 -5.26 18.05 -2.20
N GLY A 55 -4.35 18.88 -1.69
CA GLY A 55 -4.37 19.41 -0.33
C GLY A 55 -4.16 18.32 0.72
N VAL A 56 -3.29 17.36 0.43
CA VAL A 56 -2.94 16.24 1.33
C VAL A 56 -1.66 16.59 2.06
N CYS A 57 -1.67 16.42 3.39
CA CYS A 57 -0.51 16.63 4.25
C CYS A 57 0.11 15.30 4.68
N ILE A 58 1.42 15.30 4.97
CA ILE A 58 2.14 14.16 5.53
C ILE A 58 2.34 14.40 7.02
N GLN A 59 1.99 13.43 7.84
CA GLN A 59 2.17 13.43 9.28
C GLN A 59 3.02 12.25 9.72
N ILE A 60 4.05 12.53 10.52
CA ILE A 60 4.79 11.48 11.23
C ILE A 60 4.06 11.22 12.54
N ALA A 61 3.57 9.99 12.72
CA ALA A 61 2.78 9.61 13.87
C ALA A 61 3.57 8.65 14.77
N PRO A 62 3.41 8.77 16.11
CA PRO A 62 3.85 7.71 17.01
C PRO A 62 3.06 6.44 16.68
N GLY A 63 3.69 5.30 16.74
CA GLY A 63 3.17 4.01 16.30
C GLY A 63 1.70 3.71 16.61
N ILE A 64 1.14 2.78 15.92
CA ILE A 64 -0.25 2.34 16.09
C ILE A 64 -0.31 1.43 17.33
N LYS A 65 -1.22 1.74 18.24
CA LYS A 65 -1.42 0.92 19.44
C LYS A 65 -2.17 -0.39 19.16
N ASN A 66 -3.03 -0.42 18.14
CA ASN A 66 -3.82 -1.59 17.76
C ASN A 66 -4.06 -1.60 16.25
N HIS A 67 -3.84 -2.73 15.63
CA HIS A 67 -4.27 -2.98 14.25
C HIS A 67 -5.80 -3.02 14.21
N VAL A 68 -6.40 -2.13 13.46
CA VAL A 68 -7.86 -2.10 13.28
C VAL A 68 -8.18 -2.89 12.01
N VAL A 69 -8.84 -4.03 12.20
CA VAL A 69 -9.38 -4.79 11.07
C VAL A 69 -10.49 -3.95 10.43
N PRO A 70 -10.51 -3.77 9.10
CA PRO A 70 -11.56 -3.02 8.43
C PRO A 70 -12.95 -3.50 8.80
N SER A 71 -13.86 -2.57 9.08
CA SER A 71 -15.24 -2.88 9.48
C SER A 71 -15.99 -3.66 8.39
N GLU A 72 -15.67 -3.37 7.13
CA GLU A 72 -16.23 -4.03 5.95
C GLU A 72 -15.86 -5.51 5.91
N LEU A 73 -14.59 -5.84 6.22
CA LEU A 73 -14.14 -7.23 6.30
C LEU A 73 -14.89 -8.00 7.39
N LEU A 74 -15.07 -7.37 8.56
CA LEU A 74 -15.82 -7.98 9.66
C LEU A 74 -17.30 -8.17 9.30
N GLN A 75 -17.92 -7.19 8.62
CA GLN A 75 -19.31 -7.27 8.15
C GLN A 75 -19.49 -8.38 7.10
N GLU A 76 -18.56 -8.50 6.15
CA GLU A 76 -18.60 -9.56 5.14
C GLU A 76 -18.44 -10.94 5.78
N ARG A 77 -17.50 -11.10 6.71
CA ARG A 77 -17.34 -12.34 7.48
C ARG A 77 -18.62 -12.72 8.22
N ASP A 78 -19.20 -11.76 8.96
CA ASP A 78 -20.44 -11.98 9.71
C ASP A 78 -21.63 -12.33 8.81
N TYR A 79 -21.68 -11.77 7.59
CA TYR A 79 -22.66 -12.13 6.58
C TYR A 79 -22.51 -13.60 6.15
N TRP A 80 -21.30 -14.01 5.77
CA TRP A 80 -21.05 -15.38 5.32
C TRP A 80 -21.20 -16.41 6.43
N GLU A 81 -20.89 -16.08 7.68
CA GLU A 81 -21.18 -16.94 8.82
C GLU A 81 -22.68 -17.19 9.00
N LYS A 82 -23.52 -16.17 8.78
CA LYS A 82 -24.99 -16.32 8.83
C LYS A 82 -25.50 -17.13 7.64
N GLU A 83 -24.97 -16.90 6.45
CA GLU A 83 -25.33 -17.67 5.24
C GLU A 83 -24.98 -19.14 5.41
N ARG A 84 -23.78 -19.49 5.90
CA ARG A 84 -23.35 -20.86 6.12
C ARG A 84 -24.33 -21.67 6.99
N LYS A 85 -24.91 -21.05 8.01
CA LYS A 85 -25.89 -21.69 8.92
C LYS A 85 -27.19 -22.12 8.25
N LYS A 86 -27.49 -21.64 7.04
CA LYS A 86 -28.69 -22.01 6.27
C LYS A 86 -28.54 -23.30 5.48
N TRP A 87 -27.32 -23.79 5.32
CA TRP A 87 -26.99 -24.93 4.46
C TRP A 87 -26.57 -26.15 5.29
N LYS A 88 -26.76 -27.33 4.73
CA LYS A 88 -26.29 -28.58 5.34
C LYS A 88 -24.80 -28.73 5.10
N GLU A 89 -24.06 -29.25 6.08
CA GLU A 89 -22.58 -29.37 6.06
C GLU A 89 -22.04 -30.18 4.86
N ASP A 90 -22.83 -31.07 4.28
CA ASP A 90 -22.47 -31.89 3.13
C ASP A 90 -22.89 -31.29 1.78
N SER A 91 -23.53 -30.11 1.77
CA SER A 91 -23.93 -29.43 0.53
C SER A 91 -22.78 -28.72 -0.17
N PRO A 92 -22.81 -28.63 -1.52
CA PRO A 92 -21.82 -27.87 -2.27
C PRO A 92 -21.75 -26.38 -1.83
N GLU A 93 -22.92 -25.80 -1.53
CA GLU A 93 -23.02 -24.40 -1.08
C GLU A 93 -22.34 -24.18 0.27
N TYR A 94 -22.52 -25.14 1.21
CA TYR A 94 -21.82 -25.05 2.51
C TYR A 94 -20.29 -25.07 2.34
N LYS A 95 -19.80 -25.91 1.43
CA LYS A 95 -18.37 -26.00 1.13
C LYS A 95 -17.85 -24.69 0.53
N GLU A 96 -18.52 -24.15 -0.48
CA GLU A 96 -18.13 -22.88 -1.12
C GLU A 96 -18.10 -21.71 -0.13
N ILE A 97 -19.11 -21.63 0.76
CA ILE A 97 -19.17 -20.62 1.80
C ILE A 97 -18.05 -20.85 2.82
N SER A 98 -17.73 -22.09 3.17
CA SER A 98 -16.65 -22.41 4.10
C SER A 98 -15.28 -22.01 3.55
N ASP A 99 -15.02 -22.28 2.26
CA ASP A 99 -13.81 -21.85 1.56
C ASP A 99 -13.69 -20.30 1.49
N THR A 100 -14.83 -19.62 1.37
CA THR A 100 -14.90 -18.16 1.42
C THR A 100 -14.56 -17.63 2.82
N LEU A 101 -15.15 -18.23 3.86
CA LEU A 101 -14.89 -17.87 5.25
C LEU A 101 -13.44 -18.12 5.66
N GLU A 102 -12.83 -19.23 5.21
CA GLU A 102 -11.42 -19.51 5.47
C GLU A 102 -10.54 -18.37 4.95
N LYS A 103 -10.78 -17.90 3.72
CA LYS A 103 -10.06 -16.75 3.15
C LYS A 103 -10.27 -15.46 3.94
N LEU A 104 -11.49 -15.21 4.42
CA LEU A 104 -11.79 -14.03 5.23
C LEU A 104 -11.09 -14.07 6.61
N TYR A 105 -11.01 -15.24 7.22
CA TYR A 105 -10.26 -15.42 8.46
C TYR A 105 -8.74 -15.26 8.27
N GLU A 106 -8.20 -15.77 7.16
CA GLU A 106 -6.80 -15.55 6.80
C GLU A 106 -6.52 -14.05 6.59
N GLU A 107 -7.42 -13.34 5.90
CA GLU A 107 -7.33 -11.91 5.68
C GLU A 107 -7.41 -11.13 7.01
N GLU A 108 -8.36 -11.46 7.89
CA GLU A 108 -8.45 -10.86 9.22
C GLU A 108 -7.19 -11.10 10.06
N CYS A 109 -6.64 -12.32 10.00
CA CYS A 109 -5.40 -12.65 10.68
C CYS A 109 -4.24 -11.83 10.14
N ALA A 110 -4.15 -11.67 8.82
CA ALA A 110 -3.13 -10.87 8.18
C ALA A 110 -3.21 -9.40 8.62
N TRP A 111 -4.40 -8.80 8.63
CA TRP A 111 -4.61 -7.45 9.16
C TRP A 111 -4.12 -7.26 10.60
N LYS A 112 -4.21 -8.29 11.43
CA LYS A 112 -3.76 -8.27 12.82
C LYS A 112 -2.24 -8.45 12.96
N THR A 113 -1.58 -9.03 11.99
CA THR A 113 -0.18 -9.44 12.08
C THR A 113 0.77 -8.64 11.21
N PHE A 114 0.28 -8.07 10.10
CA PHE A 114 1.13 -7.25 9.24
C PHE A 114 1.41 -5.89 9.87
N PRO A 115 2.66 -5.43 9.86
CA PRO A 115 2.98 -4.11 10.34
C PRO A 115 2.33 -3.06 9.43
N ILE A 116 1.53 -2.16 10.02
CA ILE A 116 1.01 -1.00 9.31
C ILE A 116 2.11 0.04 9.28
N ARG A 117 2.64 0.31 8.11
CA ARG A 117 3.74 1.27 7.90
C ARG A 117 3.25 2.70 7.69
N GLY A 118 2.00 2.84 7.22
CA GLY A 118 1.32 4.11 6.98
C GLY A 118 -0.15 3.91 6.69
N GLU A 119 -0.89 5.02 6.61
CA GLU A 119 -2.29 5.04 6.22
C GLU A 119 -2.68 6.39 5.60
N TYR A 120 -3.55 6.39 4.61
CA TYR A 120 -4.20 7.60 4.09
C TYR A 120 -5.58 7.78 4.74
N LEU A 121 -5.74 8.88 5.47
CA LEU A 121 -7.00 9.29 6.09
C LEU A 121 -7.78 10.21 5.15
N ARG A 122 -8.82 9.68 4.51
CA ARG A 122 -9.62 10.38 3.48
C ARG A 122 -10.27 11.66 3.97
N GLU A 123 -10.90 11.59 5.13
CA GLU A 123 -11.65 12.71 5.71
C GLU A 123 -10.74 13.86 6.07
N ASP A 124 -9.60 13.54 6.67
CA ASP A 124 -8.61 14.52 7.14
C ASP A 124 -7.66 14.97 6.04
N LYS A 125 -7.57 14.22 4.92
CA LYS A 125 -6.58 14.39 3.85
C LYS A 125 -5.14 14.32 4.39
N ILE A 126 -4.88 13.33 5.19
CA ILE A 126 -3.57 13.14 5.83
C ILE A 126 -3.03 11.77 5.46
N ILE A 127 -1.77 11.73 5.06
CA ILE A 127 -0.98 10.49 5.04
C ILE A 127 -0.20 10.41 6.34
N LYS A 128 -0.48 9.40 7.16
CA LYS A 128 0.32 9.11 8.34
C LYS A 128 1.40 8.09 8.01
N LEU A 129 2.60 8.33 8.49
CA LEU A 129 3.72 7.38 8.46
C LEU A 129 4.05 6.95 9.87
N TYR A 130 4.40 5.67 10.06
CA TYR A 130 4.69 5.05 11.35
C TYR A 130 6.14 4.56 11.42
N PRO A 131 7.12 5.45 11.66
CA PRO A 131 8.55 5.10 11.63
C PRO A 131 8.94 4.04 12.64
N LYS A 132 8.27 3.99 13.78
CA LYS A 132 8.54 2.99 14.83
C LYS A 132 8.32 1.58 14.30
N GLU A 133 7.18 1.32 13.68
CA GLU A 133 6.84 0.01 13.11
C GLU A 133 7.80 -0.37 11.98
N MET A 134 8.21 0.60 11.16
CA MET A 134 9.20 0.40 10.11
C MET A 134 10.57 0.03 10.68
N ARG A 135 11.01 0.65 11.80
CA ARG A 135 12.27 0.32 12.47
C ARG A 135 12.22 -1.08 13.09
N GLU A 136 11.14 -1.39 13.81
CA GLU A 136 10.93 -2.71 14.40
C GLU A 136 10.96 -3.81 13.32
N GLU A 137 10.39 -3.56 12.15
CA GLU A 137 10.45 -4.47 11.01
C GLU A 137 11.88 -4.66 10.50
N CYS A 138 12.64 -3.57 10.29
CA CYS A 138 14.04 -3.64 9.88
C CYS A 138 14.91 -4.40 10.91
N GLU A 139 14.68 -4.14 12.20
CA GLU A 139 15.42 -4.80 13.29
C GLU A 139 15.10 -6.29 13.38
N SER A 140 13.81 -6.66 13.28
CA SER A 140 13.37 -8.05 13.34
C SER A 140 13.87 -8.87 12.15
N ASP A 141 14.01 -8.25 10.97
CA ASP A 141 14.59 -8.88 9.79
C ASP A 141 16.10 -9.13 9.95
N GLY A 142 16.81 -8.24 10.67
CA GLY A 142 18.24 -8.38 10.93
C GLY A 142 19.10 -8.42 9.66
N GLY A 143 18.63 -7.80 8.57
CA GLY A 143 19.35 -7.74 7.28
C GLY A 143 19.24 -9.01 6.44
N LYS A 144 18.30 -9.91 6.74
CA LYS A 144 18.07 -11.16 5.99
C LYS A 144 17.41 -10.91 4.63
N THR A 145 16.54 -9.90 4.55
CA THR A 145 15.80 -9.58 3.33
C THR A 145 16.56 -8.55 2.51
N PRO A 146 17.10 -8.91 1.33
CA PRO A 146 17.83 -7.97 0.48
C PRO A 146 16.92 -6.80 0.06
N GLY A 147 17.38 -5.57 0.32
CA GLY A 147 16.67 -4.37 -0.06
C GLY A 147 15.73 -3.82 1.01
N LEU A 148 15.42 -4.56 2.06
CA LEU A 148 14.70 -4.03 3.21
C LEU A 148 15.59 -3.04 3.96
N SER A 149 15.10 -1.84 4.12
CA SER A 149 15.73 -0.76 4.87
C SER A 149 14.69 0.28 5.25
N MET A 150 14.99 1.13 6.22
CA MET A 150 14.13 2.24 6.59
C MET A 150 13.79 3.12 5.39
N TYR A 151 14.75 3.39 4.51
CA TYR A 151 14.53 4.18 3.28
C TYR A 151 13.58 3.48 2.31
N SER A 152 13.71 2.15 2.14
CA SER A 152 12.82 1.38 1.27
C SER A 152 11.39 1.41 1.79
N LEU A 153 11.21 1.22 3.09
CA LEU A 153 9.90 1.26 3.74
C LEU A 153 9.26 2.63 3.62
N LEU A 154 9.99 3.70 3.94
CA LEU A 154 9.48 5.07 3.88
C LEU A 154 8.99 5.45 2.49
N VAL A 155 9.82 5.24 1.48
CA VAL A 155 9.46 5.63 0.10
C VAL A 155 8.32 4.80 -0.46
N SER A 156 8.36 3.48 -0.28
CA SER A 156 7.29 2.61 -0.78
C SER A 156 5.97 2.90 -0.08
N THR A 157 5.98 3.08 1.24
CA THR A 157 4.77 3.43 1.99
C THR A 157 4.21 4.78 1.55
N LEU A 158 5.05 5.81 1.47
CA LEU A 158 4.58 7.13 1.04
C LEU A 158 4.01 7.09 -0.39
N ALA A 159 4.68 6.40 -1.30
CA ALA A 159 4.17 6.24 -2.67
C ALA A 159 2.84 5.49 -2.69
N HIS A 160 2.70 4.40 -1.92
CA HIS A 160 1.46 3.63 -1.79
C HIS A 160 0.30 4.49 -1.27
N GLU A 161 0.48 5.18 -0.17
CA GLU A 161 -0.55 6.03 0.43
C GLU A 161 -0.90 7.25 -0.46
N SER A 162 0.07 7.74 -1.23
CA SER A 162 -0.18 8.78 -2.23
C SER A 162 -1.08 8.29 -3.37
N MET A 163 -0.99 7.00 -3.73
CA MET A 163 -1.89 6.41 -4.72
C MET A 163 -3.32 6.28 -4.16
N HIS A 164 -3.50 5.94 -2.90
CA HIS A 164 -4.82 6.00 -2.26
C HIS A 164 -5.41 7.41 -2.33
N ALA A 165 -4.62 8.45 -2.04
CA ALA A 165 -5.05 9.84 -2.17
C ALA A 165 -5.42 10.20 -3.62
N TYR A 166 -4.64 9.74 -4.59
CA TYR A 166 -4.93 9.91 -6.02
C TYR A 166 -6.26 9.28 -6.43
N PHE A 167 -6.47 8.00 -6.10
CA PHE A 167 -7.68 7.27 -6.48
C PHE A 167 -8.92 7.82 -5.80
N ASP A 168 -8.83 8.15 -4.51
CA ASP A 168 -9.94 8.77 -3.76
C ASP A 168 -10.43 10.05 -4.43
N ARG A 169 -9.52 10.89 -4.91
CA ARG A 169 -9.84 12.20 -5.45
C ARG A 169 -10.15 12.21 -6.94
N THR A 170 -9.63 11.26 -7.70
CA THR A 170 -9.75 11.28 -9.16
C THR A 170 -10.67 10.20 -9.73
N VAL A 171 -10.74 9.03 -9.09
CA VAL A 171 -11.44 7.87 -9.63
C VAL A 171 -12.64 7.46 -8.79
N CYS A 172 -12.52 7.48 -7.47
CA CYS A 172 -13.44 6.77 -6.57
C CYS A 172 -14.51 7.66 -5.91
N ARG A 173 -14.70 8.91 -6.33
CA ARG A 173 -15.68 9.85 -5.70
C ARG A 173 -17.11 9.31 -5.62
N SER A 174 -17.47 8.32 -6.43
CA SER A 174 -18.82 7.79 -6.54
C SER A 174 -18.94 6.29 -6.22
N LEU A 175 -17.83 5.61 -5.93
CA LEU A 175 -17.88 4.20 -5.61
C LEU A 175 -17.83 4.00 -4.08
N PRO A 176 -18.66 3.11 -3.52
CA PRO A 176 -18.46 2.66 -2.14
C PRO A 176 -17.05 2.08 -2.02
N TYR A 177 -16.44 2.21 -0.83
CA TYR A 177 -15.12 1.68 -0.54
C TYR A 177 -14.97 0.25 -1.07
N VAL A 178 -14.05 0.07 -1.99
CA VAL A 178 -13.75 -1.23 -2.60
C VAL A 178 -12.27 -1.54 -2.33
N GLY A 179 -11.92 -1.74 -1.05
CA GLY A 179 -10.54 -1.98 -0.60
C GLY A 179 -9.82 -3.05 -1.41
N ARG A 180 -10.53 -4.11 -1.80
CA ARG A 180 -9.97 -5.17 -2.65
C ARG A 180 -9.59 -4.75 -4.07
N VAL A 181 -10.08 -3.61 -4.54
CA VAL A 181 -9.70 -3.04 -5.85
C VAL A 181 -8.69 -1.92 -5.68
N GLU A 182 -8.85 -1.12 -4.63
CA GLU A 182 -8.01 0.04 -4.37
C GLU A 182 -6.59 -0.36 -3.95
N GLU A 183 -6.45 -1.35 -3.06
CA GLU A 183 -5.15 -1.84 -2.62
C GLU A 183 -4.26 -2.34 -3.77
N PRO A 184 -4.72 -3.23 -4.68
CA PRO A 184 -3.93 -3.62 -5.84
C PRO A 184 -3.53 -2.46 -6.75
N LEU A 185 -4.39 -1.45 -6.89
CA LEU A 185 -4.10 -0.27 -7.69
C LEU A 185 -3.07 0.63 -6.99
N ALA A 186 -3.14 0.77 -5.67
CA ALA A 186 -2.15 1.51 -4.89
C ALA A 186 -0.78 0.82 -4.95
N GLU A 187 -0.74 -0.52 -4.82
CA GLU A 187 0.49 -1.30 -4.99
C GLU A 187 1.07 -1.16 -6.40
N PHE A 188 0.24 -1.24 -7.44
CA PHE A 188 0.67 -1.00 -8.82
C PHE A 188 1.25 0.41 -8.99
N GLY A 189 0.55 1.43 -8.50
CA GLY A 189 0.99 2.83 -8.61
C GLY A 189 2.31 3.08 -7.86
N MET A 190 2.50 2.49 -6.68
CA MET A 190 3.77 2.50 -5.96
C MET A 190 4.89 1.86 -6.77
N LEU A 191 4.67 0.65 -7.32
CA LEU A 191 5.67 -0.04 -8.13
C LEU A 191 6.02 0.76 -9.39
N LEU A 192 5.01 1.35 -10.05
CA LEU A 192 5.21 2.20 -11.22
C LEU A 192 6.05 3.43 -10.88
N TYR A 193 5.76 4.10 -9.77
CA TYR A 193 6.55 5.22 -9.27
C TYR A 193 8.02 4.83 -9.07
N LEU A 194 8.28 3.73 -8.35
CA LEU A 194 9.64 3.27 -8.07
C LEU A 194 10.41 2.90 -9.36
N TYR A 195 9.70 2.33 -10.33
CA TYR A 195 10.27 1.97 -11.63
C TYR A 195 10.63 3.21 -12.47
N GLU A 196 9.68 4.13 -12.66
CA GLU A 196 9.86 5.32 -13.48
C GLU A 196 10.86 6.31 -12.89
N THR A 197 10.96 6.39 -11.56
CA THR A 197 11.96 7.21 -10.87
C THR A 197 13.33 6.53 -10.75
N ASN A 198 13.52 5.39 -11.41
CA ASN A 198 14.77 4.63 -11.47
C ASN A 198 15.30 4.14 -10.10
N GLN A 199 14.40 3.93 -9.13
CA GLN A 199 14.75 3.42 -7.81
C GLN A 199 14.82 1.88 -7.82
N LYS A 200 15.62 1.29 -8.70
CA LYS A 200 15.66 -0.14 -9.01
C LYS A 200 15.81 -1.04 -7.78
N TYR A 201 16.61 -0.63 -6.82
CA TYR A 201 16.86 -1.43 -5.62
C TYR A 201 15.60 -1.53 -4.74
N ILE A 202 14.96 -0.39 -4.49
CA ILE A 202 13.71 -0.31 -3.73
C ILE A 202 12.58 -1.00 -4.50
N PHE A 203 12.51 -0.80 -5.83
CA PHE A 203 11.54 -1.46 -6.70
C PHE A 203 11.60 -2.99 -6.60
N ASN A 204 12.80 -3.58 -6.68
CA ASN A 204 12.96 -5.03 -6.61
C ASN A 204 12.52 -5.57 -5.25
N TRP A 205 12.88 -4.89 -4.17
CA TRP A 205 12.43 -5.25 -2.83
C TRP A 205 10.90 -5.12 -2.70
N ALA A 206 10.32 -3.96 -3.04
CA ALA A 206 8.89 -3.70 -2.94
C ALA A 206 8.06 -4.71 -3.75
N ARG A 207 8.54 -5.07 -4.95
CA ARG A 207 7.89 -6.08 -5.78
C ARG A 207 7.85 -7.45 -5.13
N ASN A 208 8.91 -7.86 -4.44
CA ASN A 208 8.94 -9.10 -3.68
C ASN A 208 8.04 -9.02 -2.44
N ASP A 209 8.01 -7.88 -1.76
CA ASP A 209 7.11 -7.61 -0.64
C ASP A 209 5.65 -7.76 -1.06
N VAL A 210 5.22 -7.11 -2.16
CA VAL A 210 3.86 -7.25 -2.72
C VAL A 210 3.53 -8.71 -3.03
N ARG A 211 4.46 -9.48 -3.59
CA ARG A 211 4.26 -10.90 -3.91
C ARG A 211 4.10 -11.79 -2.68
N SER A 212 4.64 -11.37 -1.55
CA SER A 212 4.52 -12.10 -0.27
C SER A 212 3.20 -11.85 0.45
N LYS A 213 2.48 -10.79 0.07
CA LYS A 213 1.21 -10.38 0.67
C LYS A 213 0.04 -11.29 0.26
N LEU A 214 -1.14 -10.99 0.79
CA LEU A 214 -2.38 -11.66 0.45
C LEU A 214 -2.68 -11.62 -1.07
N THR A 215 -3.47 -12.57 -1.54
CA THR A 215 -3.70 -12.80 -2.98
C THR A 215 -4.13 -11.54 -3.74
N TYR A 216 -5.00 -10.71 -3.18
CA TYR A 216 -5.47 -9.51 -3.88
C TYR A 216 -4.40 -8.42 -4.01
N TYR A 217 -3.47 -8.27 -3.07
CA TYR A 217 -2.32 -7.36 -3.23
C TYR A 217 -1.43 -7.76 -4.41
N ARG A 218 -1.29 -9.06 -4.67
CA ARG A 218 -0.48 -9.60 -5.78
C ARG A 218 -0.96 -9.15 -7.15
N TYR A 219 -2.22 -8.72 -7.28
CA TYR A 219 -2.70 -8.11 -8.52
C TYR A 219 -1.94 -6.83 -8.90
N GLY A 220 -1.41 -6.09 -7.93
CA GLY A 220 -0.52 -4.95 -8.18
C GLY A 220 0.74 -5.36 -8.93
N ASP A 221 1.42 -6.46 -8.53
CA ASP A 221 2.57 -7.00 -9.27
C ASP A 221 2.16 -7.56 -10.65
N ALA A 222 0.99 -8.16 -10.77
CA ALA A 222 0.49 -8.64 -12.05
C ALA A 222 0.26 -7.49 -13.03
N LEU A 223 -0.33 -6.38 -12.59
CA LEU A 223 -0.50 -5.15 -13.38
C LEU A 223 0.86 -4.55 -13.77
N MET A 224 1.83 -4.52 -12.83
CA MET A 224 3.19 -4.05 -13.12
C MET A 224 3.89 -4.95 -14.14
N SER A 225 3.73 -6.27 -14.04
CA SER A 225 4.29 -7.23 -15.00
C SER A 225 3.70 -7.02 -16.40
N LEU A 226 2.40 -6.74 -16.48
CA LEU A 226 1.73 -6.42 -17.74
C LEU A 226 2.25 -5.10 -18.34
N HIS A 227 2.40 -4.07 -17.49
CA HIS A 227 2.95 -2.78 -17.92
C HIS A 227 4.36 -2.93 -18.49
N LEU A 228 5.25 -3.67 -17.81
CA LEU A 228 6.60 -3.91 -18.29
C LEU A 228 6.62 -4.67 -19.62
N ALA A 229 5.79 -5.70 -19.77
CA ALA A 229 5.69 -6.46 -21.00
C ALA A 229 5.20 -5.61 -22.18
N THR A 230 4.29 -4.65 -21.94
CA THR A 230 3.82 -3.72 -23.00
C THR A 230 4.84 -2.65 -23.35
N ALA A 231 5.63 -2.18 -22.39
CA ALA A 231 6.68 -1.19 -22.62
C ALA A 231 7.83 -1.77 -23.48
N ASP A 232 8.17 -3.05 -23.27
CA ASP A 232 9.23 -3.73 -24.02
C ASP A 232 8.86 -4.02 -25.49
N THR A 233 7.55 -4.05 -25.82
CA THR A 233 7.07 -4.37 -27.19
C THR A 233 7.04 -3.17 -28.14
N ASN A 234 7.55 -2.00 -27.73
CA ASN A 234 7.56 -0.77 -28.57
C ASN A 234 6.17 -0.42 -29.19
N GLY A 235 5.10 -0.77 -28.50
CA GLY A 235 3.74 -0.51 -28.96
C GLY A 235 3.13 -1.60 -29.83
N ASP A 236 3.79 -2.72 -30.05
CA ASP A 236 3.16 -3.89 -30.64
C ASP A 236 2.09 -4.43 -29.66
N SER A 237 0.88 -4.58 -30.18
CA SER A 237 -0.26 -5.03 -29.39
C SER A 237 0.06 -6.36 -28.69
N LEU A 238 -0.19 -6.42 -27.37
CA LEU A 238 -0.13 -7.66 -26.60
C LEU A 238 -0.81 -8.79 -27.38
N THR A 239 -0.09 -9.84 -27.62
CA THR A 239 -0.67 -11.03 -28.28
C THR A 239 -1.58 -11.76 -27.28
N ARG A 240 -2.58 -12.48 -27.80
CA ARG A 240 -3.47 -13.30 -26.98
C ARG A 240 -2.69 -14.30 -26.10
N SER A 241 -1.54 -14.77 -26.55
CA SER A 241 -0.64 -15.66 -25.80
C SER A 241 0.01 -14.96 -24.59
N ASP A 242 0.29 -13.66 -24.68
CA ASP A 242 0.85 -12.88 -23.58
C ASP A 242 -0.20 -12.71 -22.49
N LEU A 243 -1.45 -12.40 -22.87
CA LEU A 243 -2.58 -12.33 -21.93
C LEU A 243 -2.91 -13.68 -21.30
N GLU A 244 -2.73 -14.80 -21.99
CA GLU A 244 -2.97 -16.12 -21.44
C GLU A 244 -1.90 -16.57 -20.44
N ARG A 245 -0.66 -16.10 -20.53
CA ARG A 245 0.39 -16.28 -19.51
C ARG A 245 -0.01 -15.70 -18.16
N TYR A 246 -0.74 -14.58 -18.15
CA TYR A 246 -1.20 -13.90 -16.94
C TYR A 246 -2.56 -14.38 -16.43
N LYS A 247 -3.30 -15.17 -17.24
CA LYS A 247 -4.59 -15.75 -16.83
C LYS A 247 -4.45 -17.00 -15.96
N ARG A 248 -3.27 -17.57 -15.81
CA ARG A 248 -3.08 -18.68 -14.88
C ARG A 248 -2.94 -18.10 -13.48
N PRO A 249 -3.95 -18.22 -12.62
CA PRO A 249 -3.73 -17.97 -11.20
C PRO A 249 -2.65 -18.95 -10.76
N VAL A 250 -1.60 -18.43 -10.15
CA VAL A 250 -0.66 -19.25 -9.41
C VAL A 250 -1.42 -19.61 -8.14
N PHE A 251 -2.13 -20.75 -8.20
CA PHE A 251 -2.70 -21.41 -7.04
C PHE A 251 -1.60 -22.13 -6.27
#